data_285f2929fd41d1ceacdbae29d4905274
#
_entry.id   285f2929fd41d1ceacdbae29d4905274
#
_cell.length_a   1.000
_cell.length_b   1.000
_cell.length_c   1.000
_cell.angle_alpha   90.00
_cell.angle_beta   90.00
_cell.angle_gamma   90.00
#
_symmetry.space_group_name_H-M   'P 1'
#
loop_
_entity.id
_entity.type
_entity.pdbx_description
1 polymer ?
#
loop_
_entity_poly.entity_id
_entity_poly.type
_entity_poly.pdbx_seq_one_letter_code
_entity_poly.pdbx_strand_id
1 'polypeptide(L)'
;MKLPCWQMIFSRWTALAILATATTLGNPSLGRSATQEEENTRGEQNSRRYCRALPGYLFEFPRDHFSHPCYKVEWWYFTGNLAAESGHRFGYELTFFRVGVDNPYPNPSRWRVDDLYLAHFAISDLGKKNFFYAQRLNRAGIELAGASQDKERIWNGNWVAEFTEQGWKLEAVEGDNRIAFEMRSLKSPVVQGANGISQKAEGEGNASHYYSLTRLETSGYLEIGGASYPVTGLSWMDHEFATNQLQPNQVGWDWASLQMEDGTEWMIYQLRQTGGGRDPHSAGSFVASDGRTVQLEEEDYQMVPLEYWKSPHTGGTYPIRWRILVPRLGLDVELRTEMPDQELVTQESTGLNYWEGSILVQGTRNGKPIQGRGYLEMTGYAGPLQPELYPSD
;
A
#
# COMPACT_ATOMS: atom_id res chain seq x y z
N MET A 1 -5.13 24.22 39.51
CA MET A 1 -5.70 23.16 40.35
C MET A 1 -5.61 21.85 39.54
N LYS A 2 -4.63 21.03 39.90
CA LYS A 2 -4.32 19.63 39.55
C LYS A 2 -4.86 19.04 38.24
N LEU A 3 -3.97 18.89 37.23
CA LEU A 3 -4.05 17.93 36.14
C LEU A 3 -3.78 16.52 36.67
N PRO A 4 -4.47 15.48 36.23
CA PRO A 4 -4.09 14.10 36.50
C PRO A 4 -3.11 13.54 35.48
N CYS A 5 -2.10 12.98 36.01
CA CYS A 5 -1.01 12.14 35.65
C CYS A 5 -1.40 10.96 34.74
N TRP A 6 -1.11 11.06 33.41
CA TRP A 6 -1.04 9.91 32.50
C TRP A 6 0.00 10.15 31.40
N GLN A 7 1.13 10.72 31.76
CA GLN A 7 2.31 10.79 30.90
C GLN A 7 3.51 10.27 31.68
N MET A 8 3.69 8.97 31.68
CA MET A 8 4.95 8.31 32.03
C MET A 8 4.76 6.80 31.96
N ILE A 9 4.94 6.20 30.81
CA ILE A 9 5.40 4.81 30.61
C ILE A 9 5.60 4.64 29.08
N PHE A 10 6.64 5.22 28.52
CA PHE A 10 7.28 4.78 27.28
C PHE A 10 8.52 5.65 27.02
N SER A 11 9.50 5.51 27.89
CA SER A 11 10.87 5.87 27.55
C SER A 11 11.80 5.00 28.39
N ARG A 12 12.50 4.09 27.74
CA ARG A 12 13.76 3.43 28.13
C ARG A 12 13.79 1.96 27.71
N TRP A 13 14.15 1.71 26.49
CA TRP A 13 14.97 0.55 26.16
C TRP A 13 16.28 1.07 25.58
N THR A 14 17.18 1.46 26.49
CA THR A 14 18.60 1.71 26.21
C THR A 14 19.31 0.37 26.31
N ALA A 15 19.99 -0.03 25.24
CA ALA A 15 20.87 -1.18 25.17
C ALA A 15 21.97 -1.08 26.24
N LEU A 16 22.06 -2.06 27.11
CA LEU A 16 23.17 -2.25 28.03
C LEU A 16 24.25 -3.10 27.32
N ALA A 17 25.28 -2.45 26.79
CA ALA A 17 26.52 -3.10 26.39
C ALA A 17 27.34 -3.38 27.64
N ILE A 18 27.47 -4.64 28.07
CA ILE A 18 28.38 -5.08 29.09
C ILE A 18 29.71 -5.46 28.43
N LEU A 19 30.74 -4.64 28.63
CA LEU A 19 32.12 -4.99 28.41
C LEU A 19 32.58 -5.94 29.52
N ALA A 20 32.83 -7.20 29.21
CA ALA A 20 33.54 -8.14 30.07
C ALA A 20 34.99 -8.29 29.57
N THR A 21 35.92 -7.78 30.35
CA THR A 21 37.36 -8.01 30.16
C THR A 21 37.71 -9.45 30.57
N ALA A 22 38.24 -10.20 29.62
CA ALA A 22 38.71 -11.58 29.85
C ALA A 22 40.18 -11.55 30.35
N THR A 23 40.43 -12.10 31.52
CA THR A 23 41.73 -12.56 31.94
C THR A 23 41.89 -14.03 31.62
N THR A 24 42.93 -14.36 30.86
CA THR A 24 43.31 -15.72 30.49
C THR A 24 43.89 -16.51 31.65
N LEU A 25 43.45 -17.74 31.88
CA LEU A 25 44.27 -18.85 32.41
C LEU A 25 43.54 -20.19 32.17
N GLY A 26 44.24 -21.12 31.46
CA GLY A 26 44.16 -22.57 31.67
C GLY A 26 43.08 -23.33 30.89
N ASN A 27 43.48 -24.01 29.78
CA ASN A 27 42.77 -25.15 29.26
C ASN A 27 42.66 -26.32 30.26
N PRO A 28 41.57 -27.06 30.28
CA PRO A 28 41.59 -28.35 29.61
C PRO A 28 40.34 -28.65 28.77
N SER A 29 40.58 -29.37 27.68
CA SER A 29 39.63 -30.04 26.82
C SER A 29 38.63 -30.86 27.60
N LEU A 30 37.28 -30.64 27.34
CA LEU A 30 36.25 -31.69 27.38
C LEU A 30 34.87 -31.10 26.99
N GLY A 31 34.26 -31.71 26.00
CA GLY A 31 32.83 -31.74 25.86
C GLY A 31 32.17 -30.50 25.23
N ARG A 32 32.21 -30.33 23.92
CA ARG A 32 31.20 -29.55 23.21
C ARG A 32 29.82 -30.16 23.51
N SER A 33 29.03 -29.46 24.25
CA SER A 33 27.69 -29.87 24.64
C SER A 33 26.80 -29.95 23.39
N ALA A 34 26.25 -31.10 23.12
CA ALA A 34 25.26 -31.40 22.07
C ALA A 34 23.98 -30.53 22.18
N THR A 35 23.83 -29.78 23.26
CA THR A 35 22.66 -28.95 23.52
C THR A 35 22.62 -27.66 22.73
N GLN A 36 23.78 -27.03 22.38
CA GLN A 36 23.80 -25.79 21.62
C GLN A 36 23.63 -26.00 20.11
N GLU A 37 24.07 -27.15 19.56
CA GLU A 37 23.80 -27.50 18.18
C GLU A 37 22.35 -27.97 17.97
N GLU A 38 21.74 -28.63 18.97
CA GLU A 38 20.32 -28.99 18.94
C GLU A 38 19.40 -27.78 19.16
N GLU A 39 19.78 -26.77 19.93
CA GLU A 39 19.02 -25.51 20.07
C GLU A 39 19.12 -24.63 18.82
N ASN A 40 20.28 -24.54 18.16
CA ASN A 40 20.41 -23.83 16.89
C ASN A 40 19.66 -24.52 15.76
N THR A 41 19.73 -25.86 15.65
CA THR A 41 18.94 -26.57 14.64
C THR A 41 17.44 -26.59 14.90
N ARG A 42 17.00 -26.48 16.17
CA ARG A 42 15.58 -26.29 16.51
C ARG A 42 15.11 -24.86 16.27
N GLY A 43 15.96 -23.85 16.43
CA GLY A 43 15.67 -22.45 16.08
C GLY A 43 15.45 -22.26 14.57
N GLU A 44 16.30 -22.89 13.75
CA GLU A 44 16.16 -22.83 12.28
C GLU A 44 14.97 -23.63 11.74
N GLN A 45 14.48 -24.66 12.45
CA GLN A 45 13.32 -25.45 12.01
C GLN A 45 11.96 -24.83 12.28
N ASN A 46 11.90 -23.71 12.99
CA ASN A 46 10.62 -23.12 13.44
C ASN A 46 10.39 -21.69 12.93
N SER A 47 11.29 -21.12 12.13
CA SER A 47 11.03 -19.88 11.42
C SER A 47 9.98 -20.12 10.33
N ARG A 48 8.96 -19.32 10.26
CA ARG A 48 7.95 -19.34 9.19
C ARG A 48 8.68 -19.03 7.88
N ARG A 49 8.85 -20.04 7.00
CA ARG A 49 9.35 -19.79 5.67
C ARG A 49 8.22 -19.21 4.83
N TYR A 50 8.37 -17.97 4.41
CA TYR A 50 7.40 -17.34 3.53
C TYR A 50 7.59 -17.81 2.08
N CYS A 51 6.47 -17.85 1.35
CA CYS A 51 6.45 -18.14 -0.08
C CYS A 51 7.07 -16.97 -0.86
N ARG A 52 7.65 -17.29 -2.01
CA ARG A 52 8.15 -16.28 -2.96
C ARG A 52 7.14 -16.11 -4.10
N ALA A 53 6.97 -14.89 -4.58
CA ALA A 53 6.16 -14.65 -5.77
C ALA A 53 6.92 -15.14 -7.01
N LEU A 54 6.44 -16.23 -7.60
CA LEU A 54 7.05 -16.92 -8.73
C LEU A 54 6.12 -16.91 -9.94
N PRO A 55 6.66 -16.94 -11.17
CA PRO A 55 5.84 -17.04 -12.38
C PRO A 55 4.91 -18.25 -12.38
N GLY A 56 3.73 -18.11 -13.00
CA GLY A 56 2.76 -19.20 -13.16
C GLY A 56 1.66 -19.22 -12.11
N TYR A 57 1.57 -18.23 -11.24
CA TYR A 57 0.43 -18.09 -10.35
C TYR A 57 -0.86 -17.81 -11.14
N LEU A 58 -1.89 -18.59 -10.84
CA LEU A 58 -3.21 -18.44 -11.44
C LEU A 58 -4.17 -17.87 -10.40
N PHE A 59 -4.63 -16.66 -10.64
CA PHE A 59 -5.62 -16.02 -9.78
C PHE A 59 -6.97 -16.73 -9.89
N GLU A 60 -7.60 -16.95 -8.75
CA GLU A 60 -8.94 -17.55 -8.63
C GLU A 60 -9.82 -16.64 -7.77
N PHE A 61 -10.83 -16.06 -8.37
CA PHE A 61 -11.79 -15.19 -7.66
C PHE A 61 -13.07 -15.96 -7.28
N PRO A 62 -13.63 -15.72 -6.07
CA PRO A 62 -13.28 -14.65 -5.11
C PRO A 62 -12.17 -14.99 -4.12
N ARG A 63 -11.56 -16.19 -4.14
CA ARG A 63 -10.53 -16.62 -3.19
C ARG A 63 -9.42 -15.58 -3.04
N ASP A 64 -8.87 -15.11 -4.14
CA ASP A 64 -7.72 -14.21 -4.16
C ASP A 64 -8.07 -12.74 -3.89
N HIS A 65 -9.30 -12.49 -3.43
CA HIS A 65 -9.65 -11.21 -2.81
C HIS A 65 -9.23 -11.15 -1.33
N PHE A 66 -8.84 -12.28 -0.73
CA PHE A 66 -8.56 -12.39 0.70
C PHE A 66 -7.11 -12.74 0.99
N SER A 67 -6.81 -13.03 2.25
CA SER A 67 -5.43 -13.17 2.73
C SER A 67 -4.67 -14.36 2.14
N HIS A 68 -3.40 -14.11 1.85
CA HIS A 68 -2.40 -15.09 1.41
C HIS A 68 -1.31 -15.26 2.47
N PRO A 69 -1.59 -15.93 3.60
CA PRO A 69 -0.68 -15.97 4.76
C PRO A 69 0.64 -16.70 4.49
N CYS A 70 0.80 -17.33 3.32
CA CYS A 70 2.07 -17.87 2.84
C CYS A 70 3.09 -16.76 2.53
N TYR A 71 2.65 -15.56 2.17
CA TYR A 71 3.50 -14.42 1.87
C TYR A 71 3.69 -13.53 3.10
N LYS A 72 4.79 -12.77 3.15
CA LYS A 72 5.15 -11.96 4.32
C LYS A 72 4.37 -10.67 4.39
N VAL A 73 4.18 -10.01 3.27
CA VAL A 73 3.47 -8.73 3.17
C VAL A 73 2.33 -8.82 2.18
N GLU A 74 1.27 -8.10 2.45
CA GLU A 74 0.08 -8.07 1.62
C GLU A 74 -0.68 -6.78 1.89
N TRP A 75 -1.29 -6.18 0.87
CA TRP A 75 -2.14 -5.00 1.04
C TRP A 75 -3.33 -4.97 0.09
N TRP A 76 -4.37 -4.32 0.55
CA TRP A 76 -5.61 -4.00 -0.17
C TRP A 76 -5.76 -2.49 -0.14
N TYR A 77 -5.62 -1.85 -1.29
CA TYR A 77 -5.55 -0.41 -1.44
C TYR A 77 -6.77 0.06 -2.24
N PHE A 78 -7.68 0.78 -1.60
CA PHE A 78 -8.87 1.35 -2.21
C PHE A 78 -8.74 2.86 -2.27
N THR A 79 -8.88 3.42 -3.47
CA THR A 79 -8.89 4.87 -3.69
C THR A 79 -10.02 5.27 -4.62
N GLY A 80 -10.42 6.54 -4.59
CA GLY A 80 -11.46 6.99 -5.50
C GLY A 80 -11.63 8.50 -5.58
N ASN A 81 -12.32 8.88 -6.64
CA ASN A 81 -12.73 10.24 -6.92
C ASN A 81 -14.26 10.29 -6.95
N LEU A 82 -14.85 10.98 -5.99
CA LEU A 82 -16.28 11.04 -5.76
C LEU A 82 -16.79 12.49 -5.83
N ALA A 83 -18.06 12.63 -6.15
CA ALA A 83 -18.74 13.91 -6.16
C ALA A 83 -20.15 13.81 -5.56
N ALA A 84 -20.55 14.84 -4.81
CA ALA A 84 -21.93 15.06 -4.41
C ALA A 84 -22.72 15.71 -5.58
N GLU A 85 -24.05 15.62 -5.54
CA GLU A 85 -24.93 16.26 -6.55
C GLU A 85 -24.68 17.77 -6.68
N SER A 86 -24.24 18.43 -5.61
CA SER A 86 -23.85 19.85 -5.62
C SER A 86 -22.60 20.15 -6.45
N GLY A 87 -21.92 19.12 -6.96
CA GLY A 87 -20.62 19.24 -7.63
C GLY A 87 -19.43 19.32 -6.67
N HIS A 88 -19.64 19.23 -5.35
CA HIS A 88 -18.58 19.15 -4.37
C HIS A 88 -17.80 17.84 -4.54
N ARG A 89 -16.47 17.91 -4.63
CA ARG A 89 -15.62 16.77 -4.99
C ARG A 89 -14.75 16.33 -3.82
N PHE A 90 -14.54 15.00 -3.78
CA PHE A 90 -13.75 14.33 -2.76
C PHE A 90 -12.81 13.32 -3.40
N GLY A 91 -11.61 13.17 -2.79
CA GLY A 91 -10.79 11.98 -2.90
C GLY A 91 -10.90 11.17 -1.62
N TYR A 92 -10.63 9.87 -1.69
CA TYR A 92 -10.46 9.05 -0.50
C TYR A 92 -9.44 7.94 -0.74
N GLU A 93 -8.84 7.47 0.34
CA GLU A 93 -8.04 6.26 0.45
C GLU A 93 -8.51 5.44 1.65
N LEU A 94 -8.59 4.12 1.48
CA LEU A 94 -8.70 3.16 2.57
C LEU A 94 -7.82 1.97 2.24
N THR A 95 -6.73 1.82 2.99
CA THR A 95 -5.74 0.77 2.76
C THR A 95 -5.64 -0.12 3.98
N PHE A 96 -5.58 -1.43 3.74
CA PHE A 96 -5.27 -2.43 4.75
C PHE A 96 -3.97 -3.11 4.37
N PHE A 97 -3.10 -3.32 5.36
CA PHE A 97 -1.83 -4.03 5.21
C PHE A 97 -1.80 -5.22 6.17
N ARG A 98 -1.25 -6.33 5.72
CA ARG A 98 -0.90 -7.47 6.56
C ARG A 98 0.61 -7.70 6.49
N VAL A 99 1.22 -7.87 7.65
CA VAL A 99 2.63 -8.22 7.78
C VAL A 99 2.75 -9.47 8.65
N GLY A 100 3.29 -10.54 8.10
CA GLY A 100 3.57 -11.76 8.83
C GLY A 100 4.68 -11.57 9.86
N VAL A 101 4.47 -12.07 11.06
CA VAL A 101 5.44 -12.00 12.16
C VAL A 101 6.21 -13.30 12.26
N ASP A 102 7.54 -13.21 12.29
CA ASP A 102 8.42 -14.35 12.50
C ASP A 102 8.46 -14.69 13.99
N ASN A 103 7.91 -15.85 14.33
CA ASN A 103 7.96 -16.38 15.69
C ASN A 103 8.89 -17.61 15.72
N PRO A 104 10.15 -17.46 16.10
CA PRO A 104 11.11 -18.56 16.11
C PRO A 104 10.81 -19.62 17.18
N TYR A 105 9.95 -19.29 18.15
CA TYR A 105 9.59 -20.20 19.23
C TYR A 105 8.12 -20.64 19.15
N PRO A 106 7.83 -21.96 19.38
CA PRO A 106 6.47 -22.46 19.46
C PRO A 106 5.70 -21.75 20.57
N ASN A 107 4.59 -21.12 20.23
CA ASN A 107 3.72 -20.47 21.19
C ASN A 107 2.29 -21.01 21.03
N PRO A 108 1.82 -21.92 21.90
CA PRO A 108 0.46 -22.48 21.81
C PRO A 108 -0.61 -21.50 22.29
N SER A 109 -0.25 -20.31 22.75
CA SER A 109 -1.20 -19.33 23.26
C SER A 109 -2.13 -18.83 22.16
N ARG A 110 -3.43 -18.71 22.46
CA ARG A 110 -4.40 -18.02 21.60
C ARG A 110 -4.10 -16.52 21.44
N TRP A 111 -3.17 -15.99 22.25
CA TRP A 111 -2.67 -14.61 22.18
C TRP A 111 -1.41 -14.47 21.32
N ARG A 112 -0.98 -15.56 20.68
CA ARG A 112 0.12 -15.53 19.72
C ARG A 112 -0.17 -14.50 18.63
N VAL A 113 0.84 -13.75 18.22
CA VAL A 113 0.78 -12.82 17.10
C VAL A 113 1.46 -13.49 15.91
N ASP A 114 0.68 -13.86 14.92
CA ASP A 114 1.19 -14.43 13.67
C ASP A 114 1.21 -13.40 12.54
N ASP A 115 0.29 -12.44 12.59
CA ASP A 115 0.18 -11.35 11.64
C ASP A 115 -0.16 -10.03 12.37
N LEU A 116 0.42 -8.94 11.88
CA LEU A 116 0.04 -7.57 12.20
C LEU A 116 -0.78 -7.01 11.04
N TYR A 117 -1.78 -6.24 11.36
CA TYR A 117 -2.61 -5.52 10.42
C TYR A 117 -2.52 -4.03 10.68
N LEU A 118 -2.10 -3.30 9.66
CA LEU A 118 -2.10 -1.85 9.67
C LEU A 118 -3.21 -1.37 8.74
N ALA A 119 -3.70 -0.16 8.94
CA ALA A 119 -4.66 0.43 8.02
C ALA A 119 -4.54 1.96 8.01
N HIS A 120 -4.72 2.55 6.84
CA HIS A 120 -4.77 3.99 6.65
C HIS A 120 -6.13 4.36 6.06
N PHE A 121 -6.64 5.51 6.48
CA PHE A 121 -7.88 6.07 6.01
C PHE A 121 -7.71 7.56 5.79
N ALA A 122 -7.94 8.03 4.57
CA ALA A 122 -7.85 9.43 4.25
C ALA A 122 -9.07 9.94 3.46
N ILE A 123 -9.42 11.21 3.66
CA ILE A 123 -10.43 11.95 2.90
C ILE A 123 -9.83 13.28 2.47
N SER A 124 -9.88 13.54 1.17
CA SER A 124 -9.53 14.83 0.57
C SER A 124 -10.80 15.58 0.21
N ASP A 125 -11.17 16.59 0.99
CA ASP A 125 -12.24 17.56 0.62
C ASP A 125 -11.64 18.59 -0.34
N LEU A 126 -11.76 18.33 -1.64
CA LEU A 126 -11.16 19.16 -2.69
C LEU A 126 -11.80 20.56 -2.78
N GLY A 127 -13.06 20.67 -2.38
CA GLY A 127 -13.79 21.95 -2.37
C GLY A 127 -13.33 22.88 -1.25
N LYS A 128 -13.17 22.34 -0.05
CA LYS A 128 -12.75 23.09 1.13
C LYS A 128 -11.25 23.10 1.37
N LYS A 129 -10.48 22.34 0.56
CA LYS A 129 -9.03 22.17 0.74
C LYS A 129 -8.68 21.63 2.13
N ASN A 130 -9.46 20.68 2.61
CA ASN A 130 -9.26 20.03 3.89
C ASN A 130 -8.88 18.57 3.69
N PHE A 131 -7.79 18.14 4.31
CA PHE A 131 -7.28 16.78 4.29
C PHE A 131 -7.40 16.18 5.68
N PHE A 132 -8.06 15.04 5.75
CA PHE A 132 -8.15 14.22 6.94
C PHE A 132 -7.45 12.88 6.67
N TYR A 133 -6.69 12.40 7.64
CA TYR A 133 -6.21 11.02 7.63
C TYR A 133 -6.13 10.45 9.04
N ALA A 134 -6.17 9.13 9.13
CA ALA A 134 -5.99 8.36 10.35
C ALA A 134 -5.27 7.05 10.04
N GLN A 135 -4.64 6.47 11.07
CA GLN A 135 -3.89 5.23 10.98
C GLN A 135 -4.24 4.28 12.12
N ARG A 136 -4.12 2.98 11.86
CA ARG A 136 -4.36 1.93 12.86
C ARG A 136 -3.33 0.84 12.75
N LEU A 137 -2.97 0.27 13.90
CA LEU A 137 -2.17 -0.94 14.03
C LEU A 137 -2.87 -1.88 15.00
N ASN A 138 -3.25 -3.05 14.52
CA ASN A 138 -3.78 -4.13 15.33
C ASN A 138 -3.10 -5.45 14.97
N ARG A 139 -3.20 -6.42 15.85
CA ARG A 139 -2.78 -7.79 15.58
C ARG A 139 -3.94 -8.62 15.07
N ALA A 140 -3.64 -9.67 14.34
CA ALA A 140 -4.56 -10.76 14.14
C ALA A 140 -4.94 -11.42 15.48
N GLY A 141 -6.15 -11.91 15.58
CA GLY A 141 -6.67 -12.60 16.75
C GLY A 141 -7.69 -11.80 17.53
N ILE A 142 -8.59 -12.54 18.22
CA ILE A 142 -9.76 -12.03 18.93
C ILE A 142 -10.59 -10.99 18.13
N GLU A 143 -10.66 -11.17 16.82
CA GLU A 143 -11.46 -10.33 15.89
C GLU A 143 -11.02 -8.85 15.81
N LEU A 144 -9.82 -8.50 16.26
CA LEU A 144 -9.35 -7.11 16.17
C LEU A 144 -9.05 -6.69 14.75
N ALA A 145 -8.38 -7.55 13.99
CA ALA A 145 -8.11 -7.32 12.58
C ALA A 145 -7.94 -8.65 11.82
N GLY A 146 -8.10 -8.63 10.52
CA GLY A 146 -7.97 -9.82 9.69
C GLY A 146 -8.36 -9.59 8.23
N ALA A 147 -8.12 -10.64 7.42
CA ALA A 147 -8.66 -10.79 6.08
C ALA A 147 -9.07 -12.27 5.92
N SER A 148 -10.33 -12.56 5.66
CA SER A 148 -10.89 -13.91 5.72
C SER A 148 -11.87 -14.16 4.60
N GLN A 149 -11.63 -15.21 3.83
CA GLN A 149 -12.56 -15.71 2.82
C GLN A 149 -13.89 -16.19 3.45
N ASP A 150 -13.82 -16.91 4.57
CA ASP A 150 -15.02 -17.44 5.22
C ASP A 150 -15.97 -16.33 5.74
N LYS A 151 -15.40 -15.15 6.01
CA LYS A 151 -16.14 -13.97 6.45
C LYS A 151 -16.38 -12.97 5.33
N GLU A 152 -15.82 -13.24 4.16
CA GLU A 152 -15.87 -12.38 2.97
C GLU A 152 -15.47 -10.91 3.26
N ARG A 153 -14.48 -10.71 4.18
CA ARG A 153 -14.09 -9.39 4.62
C ARG A 153 -12.62 -9.23 4.99
N ILE A 154 -12.17 -7.99 4.87
CA ILE A 154 -10.91 -7.45 5.38
C ILE A 154 -11.28 -6.39 6.41
N TRP A 155 -10.66 -6.39 7.59
CA TRP A 155 -11.02 -5.43 8.63
C TRP A 155 -9.85 -5.06 9.54
N ASN A 156 -9.94 -3.86 10.12
CA ASN A 156 -9.09 -3.37 11.20
C ASN A 156 -9.93 -2.53 12.17
N GLY A 157 -10.38 -3.16 13.28
CA GLY A 157 -11.40 -2.60 14.14
C GLY A 157 -12.74 -2.47 13.43
N ASN A 158 -13.26 -1.25 13.33
CA ASN A 158 -14.50 -0.91 12.60
C ASN A 158 -14.26 -0.34 11.19
N TRP A 159 -13.06 -0.43 10.65
CA TRP A 159 -12.78 -0.20 9.24
C TRP A 159 -12.87 -1.54 8.52
N VAL A 160 -13.70 -1.62 7.51
CA VAL A 160 -14.08 -2.89 6.88
C VAL A 160 -14.17 -2.71 5.36
N ALA A 161 -13.64 -3.68 4.63
CA ALA A 161 -13.97 -3.95 3.25
C ALA A 161 -14.64 -5.33 3.19
N GLU A 162 -15.91 -5.40 2.81
CA GLU A 162 -16.70 -6.61 2.71
C GLU A 162 -16.98 -6.91 1.24
N PHE A 163 -16.72 -8.15 0.81
CA PHE A 163 -17.06 -8.62 -0.52
C PHE A 163 -18.45 -9.25 -0.51
N THR A 164 -19.28 -8.86 -1.46
CA THR A 164 -20.66 -9.34 -1.61
C THR A 164 -20.93 -9.80 -3.04
N GLU A 165 -22.06 -10.41 -3.29
CA GLU A 165 -22.49 -10.77 -4.65
C GLU A 165 -22.56 -9.56 -5.60
N GLN A 166 -22.80 -8.36 -5.05
CA GLN A 166 -22.89 -7.12 -5.82
C GLN A 166 -21.53 -6.42 -6.02
N GLY A 167 -20.50 -6.82 -5.30
CA GLY A 167 -19.17 -6.24 -5.30
C GLY A 167 -18.67 -5.90 -3.89
N TRP A 168 -17.99 -4.79 -3.70
CA TRP A 168 -17.41 -4.41 -2.43
C TRP A 168 -18.27 -3.40 -1.67
N LYS A 169 -18.27 -3.53 -0.34
CA LYS A 169 -18.75 -2.51 0.59
C LYS A 169 -17.56 -2.03 1.41
N LEU A 170 -17.38 -0.71 1.49
CA LEU A 170 -16.37 -0.10 2.35
C LEU A 170 -17.03 0.70 3.45
N GLU A 171 -16.59 0.47 4.69
CA GLU A 171 -16.95 1.29 5.84
C GLU A 171 -15.71 1.64 6.65
N ALA A 172 -15.54 2.93 6.93
CA ALA A 172 -14.53 3.40 7.89
C ALA A 172 -15.08 4.60 8.66
N VAL A 173 -14.82 4.62 9.97
CA VAL A 173 -15.25 5.68 10.88
C VAL A 173 -14.09 6.07 11.79
N GLU A 174 -13.75 7.37 11.81
CA GLU A 174 -12.77 7.93 12.73
C GLU A 174 -13.17 9.34 13.16
N GLY A 175 -13.55 9.49 14.44
CA GLY A 175 -14.12 10.73 14.94
C GLY A 175 -15.38 11.13 14.15
N ASP A 176 -15.39 12.36 13.62
CA ASP A 176 -16.49 12.93 12.82
C ASP A 176 -16.31 12.70 11.31
N ASN A 177 -15.45 11.75 10.95
CA ASN A 177 -15.16 11.41 9.55
C ASN A 177 -15.58 9.95 9.28
N ARG A 178 -16.28 9.75 8.15
CA ARG A 178 -16.81 8.43 7.79
C ARG A 178 -16.89 8.26 6.29
N ILE A 179 -16.70 7.03 5.84
CA ILE A 179 -17.16 6.55 4.54
C ILE A 179 -18.07 5.34 4.71
N ALA A 180 -19.06 5.23 3.84
CA ALA A 180 -19.92 4.05 3.69
C ALA A 180 -20.28 3.93 2.21
N PHE A 181 -19.60 3.04 1.49
CA PHE A 181 -19.70 2.90 0.03
C PHE A 181 -20.12 1.51 -0.39
N GLU A 182 -20.91 1.45 -1.45
CA GLU A 182 -21.16 0.27 -2.26
C GLU A 182 -20.43 0.44 -3.61
N MET A 183 -19.74 -0.62 -4.03
CA MET A 183 -18.89 -0.59 -5.22
C MET A 183 -19.18 -1.79 -6.12
N ARG A 184 -19.32 -1.55 -7.40
CA ARG A 184 -19.50 -2.57 -8.42
C ARG A 184 -18.40 -2.50 -9.45
N SER A 185 -17.71 -3.60 -9.71
CA SER A 185 -16.69 -3.64 -10.76
C SER A 185 -17.35 -3.59 -12.13
N LEU A 186 -16.88 -2.67 -12.97
CA LEU A 186 -17.33 -2.51 -14.36
C LEU A 186 -16.46 -3.29 -15.35
N LYS A 187 -15.34 -3.84 -14.88
CA LYS A 187 -14.40 -4.66 -15.67
C LYS A 187 -13.92 -5.87 -14.85
N SER A 188 -13.44 -6.89 -15.54
CA SER A 188 -12.78 -8.01 -14.89
C SER A 188 -11.50 -7.57 -14.18
N PRO A 189 -11.03 -8.31 -13.14
CA PRO A 189 -9.75 -8.06 -12.52
C PRO A 189 -8.61 -8.05 -13.55
N VAL A 190 -7.69 -7.11 -13.41
CA VAL A 190 -6.53 -6.94 -14.28
C VAL A 190 -5.30 -7.44 -13.55
N VAL A 191 -4.72 -8.55 -13.99
CA VAL A 191 -3.45 -9.05 -13.45
C VAL A 191 -2.31 -8.18 -13.98
N GLN A 192 -1.52 -7.64 -13.05
CA GLN A 192 -0.41 -6.76 -13.35
C GLN A 192 0.88 -7.56 -13.60
N GLY A 193 1.74 -7.05 -14.51
CA GLY A 193 2.99 -7.69 -14.89
C GLY A 193 2.81 -8.87 -15.82
N ALA A 194 3.80 -9.75 -15.89
CA ALA A 194 3.86 -10.88 -16.81
C ALA A 194 3.82 -12.21 -16.05
N ASN A 195 3.14 -13.21 -16.62
CA ASN A 195 3.06 -14.57 -16.05
C ASN A 195 2.59 -14.65 -14.58
N GLY A 196 1.69 -13.72 -14.17
CA GLY A 196 1.11 -13.68 -12.82
C GLY A 196 2.00 -13.05 -11.76
N ILE A 197 3.09 -12.38 -12.15
CA ILE A 197 3.96 -11.62 -11.26
C ILE A 197 4.23 -10.22 -11.78
N SER A 198 4.38 -9.27 -10.86
CA SER A 198 4.92 -7.93 -11.07
C SER A 198 6.34 -7.90 -10.51
N GLN A 199 7.35 -7.96 -11.39
CA GLN A 199 8.75 -7.95 -10.99
C GLN A 199 9.13 -6.58 -10.43
N LYS A 200 9.81 -6.53 -9.28
CA LYS A 200 10.18 -5.29 -8.60
C LYS A 200 11.69 -5.06 -8.57
N ALA A 201 12.49 -6.13 -8.72
CA ALA A 201 13.94 -6.08 -8.76
C ALA A 201 14.51 -7.30 -9.46
N GLU A 202 15.81 -7.29 -9.74
CA GLU A 202 16.50 -8.43 -10.33
C GLU A 202 16.50 -9.65 -9.40
N GLY A 203 16.37 -10.83 -9.98
CA GLY A 203 16.38 -12.11 -9.27
C GLY A 203 14.99 -12.68 -9.01
N GLU A 204 14.95 -14.01 -8.91
CA GLU A 204 13.73 -14.77 -8.70
C GLU A 204 13.09 -14.49 -7.34
N GLY A 205 11.79 -14.18 -7.33
CA GLY A 205 11.01 -13.91 -6.13
C GLY A 205 11.12 -12.48 -5.59
N ASN A 206 11.88 -11.58 -6.23
CA ASN A 206 11.83 -10.14 -5.99
C ASN A 206 10.67 -9.54 -6.81
N ALA A 207 9.49 -9.98 -6.49
CA ALA A 207 8.26 -9.72 -7.21
C ALA A 207 7.06 -9.82 -6.28
N SER A 208 5.92 -9.41 -6.77
CA SER A 208 4.62 -9.60 -6.12
C SER A 208 3.64 -10.29 -7.06
N HIS A 209 2.63 -10.92 -6.49
CA HIS A 209 1.38 -11.21 -7.17
C HIS A 209 0.49 -10.00 -7.00
N TYR A 210 0.05 -9.43 -8.11
CA TYR A 210 -0.62 -8.13 -8.12
C TYR A 210 -1.77 -8.13 -9.12
N TYR A 211 -2.95 -7.73 -8.67
CA TYR A 211 -4.07 -7.44 -9.55
C TYR A 211 -4.79 -6.16 -9.13
N SER A 212 -5.50 -5.57 -10.08
CA SER A 212 -6.29 -4.35 -9.92
C SER A 212 -7.75 -4.55 -10.32
N LEU A 213 -8.67 -3.92 -9.59
CA LEU A 213 -10.02 -3.61 -10.05
C LEU A 213 -10.02 -2.15 -10.50
N THR A 214 -9.84 -1.94 -11.81
CA THR A 214 -9.46 -0.63 -12.35
C THR A 214 -10.61 0.36 -12.48
N ARG A 215 -11.87 -0.10 -12.38
CA ARG A 215 -13.05 0.75 -12.50
C ARG A 215 -14.20 0.21 -11.65
N LEU A 216 -14.31 0.74 -10.45
CA LEU A 216 -15.36 0.43 -9.50
C LEU A 216 -16.38 1.58 -9.49
N GLU A 217 -17.58 1.34 -10.03
CA GLU A 217 -18.70 2.28 -9.86
C GLU A 217 -19.06 2.34 -8.38
N THR A 218 -19.03 3.53 -7.81
CA THR A 218 -19.11 3.74 -6.36
C THR A 218 -20.24 4.70 -6.04
N SER A 219 -21.03 4.35 -5.03
CA SER A 219 -22.08 5.22 -4.47
C SER A 219 -22.15 5.04 -2.95
N GLY A 220 -22.68 6.04 -2.25
CA GLY A 220 -22.86 5.97 -0.81
C GLY A 220 -22.78 7.32 -0.13
N TYR A 221 -22.20 7.34 1.06
CA TYR A 221 -22.09 8.52 1.90
C TYR A 221 -20.66 8.74 2.36
N LEU A 222 -20.25 10.02 2.37
CA LEU A 222 -19.01 10.50 2.92
C LEU A 222 -19.33 11.60 3.94
N GLU A 223 -18.73 11.47 5.13
CA GLU A 223 -18.82 12.49 6.18
C GLU A 223 -17.42 13.01 6.48
N ILE A 224 -17.28 14.33 6.55
CA ILE A 224 -16.03 14.99 6.95
C ILE A 224 -16.34 16.18 7.84
N GLY A 225 -15.73 16.22 9.03
CA GLY A 225 -16.00 17.24 10.04
C GLY A 225 -17.47 17.33 10.43
N GLY A 226 -18.19 16.20 10.49
CA GLY A 226 -19.60 16.11 10.82
C GLY A 226 -20.57 16.52 9.71
N ALA A 227 -20.09 16.94 8.53
CA ALA A 227 -20.94 17.21 7.37
C ALA A 227 -21.05 15.96 6.49
N SER A 228 -22.27 15.51 6.20
CA SER A 228 -22.57 14.30 5.41
C SER A 228 -22.93 14.66 3.97
N TYR A 229 -22.39 13.89 3.01
CA TYR A 229 -22.58 14.07 1.58
C TYR A 229 -22.96 12.74 0.94
N PRO A 230 -24.13 12.61 0.31
CA PRO A 230 -24.38 11.55 -0.65
C PRO A 230 -23.42 11.76 -1.84
N VAL A 231 -22.71 10.69 -2.21
CA VAL A 231 -21.68 10.78 -3.25
C VAL A 231 -21.77 9.64 -4.24
N THR A 232 -21.34 9.92 -5.48
CA THR A 232 -21.13 8.93 -6.53
C THR A 232 -19.81 9.20 -7.24
N GLY A 233 -19.26 8.18 -7.89
CA GLY A 233 -18.03 8.33 -8.68
C GLY A 233 -17.39 7.01 -9.05
N LEU A 234 -16.08 7.05 -9.23
CA LEU A 234 -15.29 5.88 -9.57
C LEU A 234 -14.21 5.66 -8.53
N SER A 235 -14.01 4.39 -8.19
CA SER A 235 -12.92 3.92 -7.34
C SER A 235 -12.02 2.94 -8.07
N TRP A 236 -10.87 2.73 -7.48
CA TRP A 236 -9.84 1.78 -7.88
C TRP A 236 -9.51 0.88 -6.68
N MET A 237 -9.15 -0.36 -6.93
CA MET A 237 -8.64 -1.26 -5.90
C MET A 237 -7.43 -2.00 -6.42
N ASP A 238 -6.36 -2.00 -5.62
CA ASP A 238 -5.20 -2.86 -5.81
C ASP A 238 -5.09 -3.87 -4.70
N HIS A 239 -4.73 -5.09 -5.07
CA HIS A 239 -4.34 -6.12 -4.12
C HIS A 239 -3.01 -6.72 -4.55
N GLU A 240 -2.08 -6.70 -3.61
CA GLU A 240 -0.72 -7.17 -3.87
C GLU A 240 -0.19 -7.98 -2.68
N PHE A 241 0.44 -9.13 -2.95
CA PHE A 241 1.03 -9.97 -1.92
C PHE A 241 2.39 -10.51 -2.37
N ALA A 242 3.35 -10.46 -1.43
CA ALA A 242 4.75 -10.76 -1.69
C ALA A 242 5.54 -11.11 -0.42
N THR A 243 6.79 -11.44 -0.61
CA THR A 243 7.75 -11.58 0.48
C THR A 243 8.92 -10.62 0.29
N ASN A 244 9.51 -10.58 -0.89
CA ASN A 244 10.62 -9.69 -1.24
C ASN A 244 10.17 -8.74 -2.35
N GLN A 245 10.17 -7.45 -2.11
CA GLN A 245 9.71 -6.46 -3.09
C GLN A 245 10.77 -5.41 -3.41
N LEU A 246 11.27 -4.71 -2.40
CA LEU A 246 12.21 -3.61 -2.60
C LEU A 246 13.64 -4.04 -2.26
N GLN A 247 14.58 -3.55 -3.05
CA GLN A 247 16.00 -3.72 -2.81
C GLN A 247 16.57 -2.50 -2.05
N PRO A 248 17.70 -2.65 -1.35
CA PRO A 248 18.31 -1.57 -0.57
C PRO A 248 18.68 -0.32 -1.39
N ASN A 249 18.84 -0.47 -2.71
CA ASN A 249 19.12 0.63 -3.62
C ASN A 249 17.86 1.35 -4.12
N GLN A 250 16.67 0.89 -3.79
CA GLN A 250 15.39 1.50 -4.14
C GLN A 250 14.90 2.37 -2.99
N VAL A 251 14.71 3.66 -3.23
CA VAL A 251 14.38 4.65 -2.18
C VAL A 251 12.89 4.94 -2.05
N GLY A 252 12.08 4.44 -2.96
CA GLY A 252 10.63 4.64 -2.99
C GLY A 252 10.06 4.49 -4.39
N TRP A 253 8.77 4.75 -4.49
CA TRP A 253 8.04 4.72 -5.77
C TRP A 253 7.15 5.93 -5.95
N ASP A 254 6.80 6.18 -7.20
CA ASP A 254 5.73 7.05 -7.63
C ASP A 254 4.75 6.19 -8.42
N TRP A 255 3.54 6.06 -7.95
CA TRP A 255 2.49 5.24 -8.56
C TRP A 255 1.28 6.10 -8.91
N ALA A 256 0.65 5.83 -10.05
CA ALA A 256 -0.54 6.53 -10.51
C ALA A 256 -1.56 5.57 -11.14
N SER A 257 -2.81 5.68 -10.71
CA SER A 257 -3.98 5.14 -11.42
C SER A 257 -4.70 6.27 -12.14
N LEU A 258 -5.06 6.05 -13.40
CA LEU A 258 -5.80 7.02 -14.22
C LEU A 258 -7.06 6.36 -14.77
N GLN A 259 -8.21 6.99 -14.58
CA GLN A 259 -9.50 6.58 -15.13
C GLN A 259 -9.99 7.65 -16.09
N MET A 260 -9.90 7.35 -17.38
CA MET A 260 -10.21 8.31 -18.44
C MET A 260 -11.70 8.31 -18.78
N GLU A 261 -12.19 9.44 -19.31
CA GLU A 261 -13.61 9.59 -19.70
C GLU A 261 -13.99 8.73 -20.91
N ASP A 262 -13.02 8.29 -21.73
CA ASP A 262 -13.26 7.36 -22.83
C ASP A 262 -13.41 5.89 -22.38
N GLY A 263 -13.43 5.64 -21.06
CA GLY A 263 -13.56 4.32 -20.48
C GLY A 263 -12.27 3.50 -20.48
N THR A 264 -11.11 4.13 -20.70
CA THR A 264 -9.81 3.48 -20.57
C THR A 264 -9.17 3.79 -19.23
N GLU A 265 -8.28 2.89 -18.76
CA GLU A 265 -7.51 3.09 -17.53
C GLU A 265 -6.02 2.85 -17.79
N TRP A 266 -5.23 3.48 -16.92
CA TRP A 266 -3.78 3.35 -16.89
C TRP A 266 -3.33 3.18 -15.45
N MET A 267 -2.49 2.20 -15.19
CA MET A 267 -1.69 2.11 -13.98
C MET A 267 -0.23 2.25 -14.40
N ILE A 268 0.50 3.14 -13.75
CA ILE A 268 1.91 3.39 -14.07
C ILE A 268 2.65 3.64 -12.77
N TYR A 269 3.77 2.97 -12.57
CA TYR A 269 4.65 3.26 -11.43
C TYR A 269 6.11 3.27 -11.85
N GLN A 270 6.89 4.10 -11.17
CA GLN A 270 8.34 4.09 -11.26
C GLN A 270 8.97 3.84 -9.88
N LEU A 271 9.90 2.91 -9.83
CA LEU A 271 10.76 2.67 -8.68
C LEU A 271 11.97 3.59 -8.78
N ARG A 272 12.27 4.35 -7.71
CA ARG A 272 13.38 5.32 -7.70
C ARG A 272 14.58 4.72 -7.02
N GLN A 273 15.77 4.94 -7.60
CA GLN A 273 17.04 4.42 -7.11
C GLN A 273 17.82 5.44 -6.27
N THR A 274 18.60 4.95 -5.30
CA THR A 274 19.62 5.73 -4.58
C THR A 274 20.64 6.30 -5.58
N GLY A 275 20.84 7.58 -5.62
CA GLY A 275 21.69 8.23 -6.60
C GLY A 275 20.97 8.77 -7.81
N GLY A 276 19.64 8.61 -7.84
CA GLY A 276 18.79 9.12 -8.91
C GLY A 276 18.60 8.10 -10.03
N GLY A 277 17.59 8.36 -10.83
CA GLY A 277 17.19 7.47 -11.91
C GLY A 277 16.03 6.55 -11.56
N ARG A 278 15.51 5.91 -12.59
CA ARG A 278 14.40 4.98 -12.56
C ARG A 278 14.93 3.55 -12.65
N ASP A 279 14.38 2.66 -11.84
CA ASP A 279 14.73 1.25 -11.85
C ASP A 279 14.12 0.57 -13.10
N PRO A 280 14.84 -0.34 -13.77
CA PRO A 280 14.35 -1.07 -14.95
C PRO A 280 13.08 -1.91 -14.69
N HIS A 281 12.76 -2.22 -13.43
CA HIS A 281 11.55 -2.94 -13.05
C HIS A 281 10.35 -2.01 -12.80
N SER A 282 10.47 -0.74 -13.16
CA SER A 282 9.32 0.17 -13.26
C SER A 282 8.41 -0.31 -14.37
N ALA A 283 7.10 -0.29 -14.14
CA ALA A 283 6.16 -0.90 -15.06
C ALA A 283 4.79 -0.21 -15.04
N GLY A 284 3.90 -0.67 -15.87
CA GLY A 284 2.52 -0.20 -15.90
C GLY A 284 1.61 -1.09 -16.73
N SER A 285 0.36 -0.66 -16.85
CA SER A 285 -0.62 -1.30 -17.70
C SER A 285 -1.59 -0.28 -18.31
N PHE A 286 -2.03 -0.56 -19.52
CA PHE A 286 -3.13 0.10 -20.17
C PHE A 286 -4.30 -0.87 -20.26
N VAL A 287 -5.50 -0.42 -19.89
CA VAL A 287 -6.74 -1.19 -19.99
C VAL A 287 -7.69 -0.47 -20.94
N ALA A 288 -7.99 -1.13 -22.05
CA ALA A 288 -8.93 -0.60 -23.03
C ALA A 288 -10.37 -0.58 -22.49
N SER A 289 -11.26 0.17 -23.12
CA SER A 289 -12.67 0.27 -22.71
C SER A 289 -13.41 -1.07 -22.74
N ASP A 290 -12.94 -2.02 -23.55
CA ASP A 290 -13.45 -3.39 -23.63
C ASP A 290 -12.77 -4.38 -22.67
N GLY A 291 -11.86 -3.89 -21.81
CA GLY A 291 -11.15 -4.69 -20.79
C GLY A 291 -9.86 -5.35 -21.27
N ARG A 292 -9.48 -5.24 -22.55
CA ARG A 292 -8.18 -5.75 -23.01
C ARG A 292 -7.04 -5.00 -22.35
N THR A 293 -6.05 -5.72 -21.87
CA THR A 293 -4.90 -5.16 -21.15
C THR A 293 -3.63 -5.23 -21.99
N VAL A 294 -2.82 -4.18 -21.92
CA VAL A 294 -1.48 -4.12 -22.48
C VAL A 294 -0.51 -3.77 -21.35
N GLN A 295 0.47 -4.64 -21.09
CA GLN A 295 1.53 -4.35 -20.13
C GLN A 295 2.51 -3.34 -20.71
N LEU A 296 3.04 -2.48 -19.82
CA LEU A 296 4.02 -1.44 -20.12
C LEU A 296 5.31 -1.73 -19.35
N GLU A 297 6.40 -1.80 -20.11
CA GLU A 297 7.73 -1.88 -19.53
C GLU A 297 8.29 -0.47 -19.29
N GLU A 298 9.41 -0.39 -18.57
CA GLU A 298 10.05 0.87 -18.19
C GLU A 298 10.28 1.81 -19.39
N GLU A 299 10.72 1.29 -20.52
CA GLU A 299 11.00 2.02 -21.75
C GLU A 299 9.76 2.53 -22.51
N ASP A 300 8.58 1.97 -22.24
CA ASP A 300 7.34 2.32 -22.94
C ASP A 300 6.77 3.68 -22.55
N TYR A 301 7.17 4.23 -21.41
CA TYR A 301 6.58 5.45 -20.88
C TYR A 301 7.60 6.35 -20.19
N GLN A 302 7.20 7.59 -19.99
CA GLN A 302 7.95 8.58 -19.21
C GLN A 302 7.01 9.21 -18.19
N MET A 303 7.47 9.33 -16.93
CA MET A 303 6.88 10.15 -15.88
C MET A 303 7.83 11.30 -15.59
N VAL A 304 7.45 12.53 -15.97
CA VAL A 304 8.28 13.73 -15.85
C VAL A 304 7.66 14.68 -14.83
N PRO A 305 8.32 14.95 -13.69
CA PRO A 305 7.82 15.92 -12.72
C PRO A 305 7.93 17.34 -13.28
N LEU A 306 6.87 18.14 -13.09
CA LEU A 306 6.76 19.51 -13.61
C LEU A 306 6.72 20.56 -12.50
N GLU A 307 6.16 20.22 -11.35
CA GLU A 307 5.99 21.14 -10.22
C GLU A 307 6.16 20.40 -8.91
N TYR A 308 6.73 21.07 -7.90
CA TYR A 308 7.01 20.47 -6.60
C TYR A 308 6.34 21.27 -5.48
N TRP A 309 5.93 20.55 -4.44
CA TRP A 309 5.44 21.08 -3.19
C TRP A 309 6.29 20.57 -2.03
N LYS A 310 6.67 21.49 -1.15
CA LYS A 310 7.39 21.14 0.06
C LYS A 310 6.42 21.01 1.23
N SER A 311 6.37 19.84 1.84
CA SER A 311 5.53 19.58 2.99
C SER A 311 5.94 20.43 4.19
N PRO A 312 4.98 21.12 4.84
CA PRO A 312 5.23 21.77 6.11
C PRO A 312 5.31 20.78 7.29
N HIS A 313 4.87 19.52 7.10
CA HIS A 313 4.80 18.51 8.15
C HIS A 313 6.12 17.77 8.33
N THR A 314 6.69 17.31 7.22
CA THR A 314 7.91 16.48 7.22
C THR A 314 9.12 17.15 6.59
N GLY A 315 8.90 18.21 5.79
CA GLY A 315 9.92 18.83 4.96
C GLY A 315 10.21 18.07 3.65
N GLY A 316 9.53 16.95 3.40
CA GLY A 316 9.57 16.21 2.13
C GLY A 316 9.17 17.09 0.95
N THR A 317 9.79 16.89 -0.19
CA THR A 317 9.51 17.67 -1.40
C THR A 317 8.93 16.76 -2.47
N TYR A 318 7.62 16.83 -2.64
CA TYR A 318 6.84 15.95 -3.51
C TYR A 318 6.56 16.61 -4.86
N PRO A 319 6.72 15.91 -5.99
CA PRO A 319 6.25 16.39 -7.28
C PRO A 319 4.73 16.26 -7.38
N ILE A 320 4.04 17.40 -7.45
CA ILE A 320 2.57 17.48 -7.43
C ILE A 320 1.93 17.69 -8.80
N ARG A 321 2.76 17.86 -9.83
CA ARG A 321 2.33 17.92 -11.23
C ARG A 321 3.30 17.12 -12.08
N TRP A 322 2.75 16.28 -12.93
CA TRP A 322 3.51 15.36 -13.76
C TRP A 322 3.07 15.43 -15.22
N ARG A 323 3.96 15.11 -16.14
CA ARG A 323 3.62 14.73 -17.51
C ARG A 323 3.87 13.25 -17.69
N ILE A 324 2.88 12.54 -18.20
CA ILE A 324 3.00 11.13 -18.58
C ILE A 324 2.92 11.01 -20.10
N LEU A 325 3.91 10.34 -20.67
CA LEU A 325 4.01 10.05 -22.08
C LEU A 325 4.06 8.54 -22.28
N VAL A 326 3.19 8.01 -23.15
CA VAL A 326 3.24 6.61 -23.62
C VAL A 326 3.16 6.63 -25.14
N PRO A 327 4.29 6.83 -25.85
CA PRO A 327 4.32 7.12 -27.29
C PRO A 327 3.66 6.02 -28.13
N ARG A 328 3.92 4.73 -27.82
CA ARG A 328 3.37 3.60 -28.60
C ARG A 328 1.84 3.47 -28.51
N LEU A 329 1.22 4.09 -27.49
CA LEU A 329 -0.24 4.11 -27.31
C LEU A 329 -0.83 5.52 -27.50
N GLY A 330 0.01 6.47 -27.94
CA GLY A 330 -0.35 7.83 -28.29
C GLY A 330 -0.82 8.69 -27.13
N LEU A 331 -0.45 8.36 -25.87
CA LEU A 331 -0.82 9.12 -24.69
C LEU A 331 0.19 10.22 -24.41
N ASP A 332 -0.30 11.43 -24.16
CA ASP A 332 0.45 12.60 -23.66
C ASP A 332 -0.47 13.40 -22.76
N VAL A 333 -0.31 13.25 -21.45
CA VAL A 333 -1.19 13.85 -20.44
C VAL A 333 -0.42 14.48 -19.31
N GLU A 334 -1.00 15.52 -18.74
CA GLU A 334 -0.57 16.10 -17.48
C GLU A 334 -1.47 15.63 -16.34
N LEU A 335 -0.85 15.27 -15.23
CA LEU A 335 -1.47 15.00 -13.96
C LEU A 335 -1.24 16.20 -13.05
N ARG A 336 -2.28 16.66 -12.35
CA ARG A 336 -2.14 17.71 -11.36
C ARG A 336 -3.07 17.50 -10.19
N THR A 337 -2.60 17.76 -8.99
CA THR A 337 -3.49 17.86 -7.84
C THR A 337 -4.14 19.24 -7.77
N GLU A 338 -5.32 19.29 -7.23
CA GLU A 338 -5.98 20.54 -6.85
C GLU A 338 -5.71 20.94 -5.40
N MET A 339 -5.15 20.02 -4.61
CA MET A 339 -4.81 20.22 -3.20
C MET A 339 -3.42 19.65 -2.94
N PRO A 340 -2.39 20.49 -2.82
CA PRO A 340 -1.01 20.00 -2.61
C PRO A 340 -0.80 19.27 -1.29
N ASP A 341 -1.47 19.68 -0.22
CA ASP A 341 -1.32 19.10 1.12
C ASP A 341 -2.22 17.87 1.28
N GLN A 342 -1.69 16.71 0.87
CA GLN A 342 -2.29 15.39 1.00
C GLN A 342 -1.22 14.39 1.48
N GLU A 343 -0.34 14.82 2.37
CA GLU A 343 0.68 13.96 2.97
C GLU A 343 0.13 13.23 4.18
N LEU A 344 0.36 11.92 4.24
CA LEU A 344 0.12 11.08 5.40
C LEU A 344 1.42 10.91 6.20
N VAL A 345 1.36 11.29 7.48
CA VAL A 345 2.46 11.08 8.43
C VAL A 345 2.11 9.87 9.31
N THR A 346 2.54 8.68 8.89
CA THR A 346 2.09 7.40 9.45
C THR A 346 3.18 6.69 10.27
N GLN A 347 3.88 7.47 11.10
CA GLN A 347 4.99 6.99 11.95
C GLN A 347 4.55 5.98 13.02
N GLU A 348 3.27 6.02 13.44
CA GLU A 348 2.76 5.13 14.49
C GLU A 348 2.30 3.77 13.98
N SER A 349 2.15 3.61 12.66
CA SER A 349 1.75 2.37 12.01
C SER A 349 2.87 1.81 11.13
N THR A 350 3.00 2.31 9.91
CA THR A 350 3.99 1.83 8.92
C THR A 350 5.39 2.39 9.14
N GLY A 351 5.54 3.48 9.91
CA GLY A 351 6.80 4.21 10.02
C GLY A 351 7.15 5.02 8.78
N LEU A 352 6.27 5.06 7.77
CA LEU A 352 6.44 5.77 6.51
C LEU A 352 5.72 7.11 6.52
N ASN A 353 6.24 8.06 5.75
CA ASN A 353 5.51 9.25 5.35
C ASN A 353 5.41 9.23 3.84
N TYR A 354 4.23 9.45 3.32
CA TYR A 354 3.97 9.39 1.89
C TYR A 354 2.84 10.35 1.50
N TRP A 355 2.81 10.70 0.23
CA TRP A 355 1.79 11.57 -0.32
C TRP A 355 0.77 10.74 -1.08
N GLU A 356 -0.50 10.96 -0.77
CA GLU A 356 -1.65 10.23 -1.33
C GLU A 356 -2.72 11.21 -1.76
N GLY A 357 -3.02 11.27 -3.05
CA GLY A 357 -3.99 12.28 -3.44
C GLY A 357 -4.68 12.11 -4.77
N SER A 358 -5.89 12.67 -4.77
CA SER A 358 -6.69 12.84 -5.97
C SER A 358 -6.00 13.77 -6.98
N ILE A 359 -6.01 13.37 -8.24
CA ILE A 359 -5.45 14.13 -9.36
C ILE A 359 -6.46 14.28 -10.51
N LEU A 360 -6.32 15.40 -11.23
CA LEU A 360 -6.92 15.62 -12.54
C LEU A 360 -5.95 15.20 -13.63
N VAL A 361 -6.49 14.65 -14.69
CA VAL A 361 -5.76 14.21 -15.89
C VAL A 361 -6.27 14.96 -17.10
N GLN A 362 -5.39 15.60 -17.84
CA GLN A 362 -5.74 16.34 -19.08
C GLN A 362 -4.62 16.22 -20.11
N GLY A 363 -4.99 16.05 -21.38
CA GLY A 363 -4.01 16.00 -22.46
C GLY A 363 -4.59 15.44 -23.75
N THR A 364 -3.83 14.62 -24.44
CA THR A 364 -4.25 14.02 -25.69
C THR A 364 -3.97 12.52 -25.73
N ARG A 365 -4.80 11.80 -26.48
CA ARG A 365 -4.54 10.43 -26.89
C ARG A 365 -4.74 10.30 -28.40
N ASN A 366 -3.72 9.84 -29.13
CA ASN A 366 -3.71 9.79 -30.60
C ASN A 366 -4.08 11.15 -31.22
N GLY A 367 -3.59 12.25 -30.62
CA GLY A 367 -3.85 13.62 -31.05
C GLY A 367 -5.25 14.16 -30.74
N LYS A 368 -6.12 13.38 -30.08
CA LYS A 368 -7.45 13.83 -29.66
C LYS A 368 -7.42 14.22 -28.20
N PRO A 369 -8.10 15.31 -27.80
CA PRO A 369 -8.24 15.69 -26.39
C PRO A 369 -8.80 14.54 -25.57
N ILE A 370 -8.24 14.34 -24.38
CA ILE A 370 -8.71 13.37 -23.39
C ILE A 370 -8.58 13.96 -21.99
N GLN A 371 -9.48 13.61 -21.13
CA GLN A 371 -9.44 13.96 -19.72
C GLN A 371 -9.88 12.81 -18.83
N GLY A 372 -9.58 12.92 -17.55
CA GLY A 372 -9.91 11.89 -16.58
C GLY A 372 -9.57 12.35 -15.17
N ARG A 373 -9.65 11.41 -14.26
CA ARG A 373 -9.23 11.55 -12.88
C ARG A 373 -8.38 10.36 -12.49
N GLY A 374 -7.63 10.51 -11.41
CA GLY A 374 -6.80 9.43 -10.92
C GLY A 374 -6.42 9.64 -9.47
N TYR A 375 -5.55 8.76 -9.03
CA TYR A 375 -4.93 8.83 -7.72
C TYR A 375 -3.42 8.70 -7.88
N LEU A 376 -2.65 9.42 -7.08
CA LEU A 376 -1.19 9.44 -7.13
C LEU A 376 -0.67 9.11 -5.74
N GLU A 377 0.24 8.16 -5.66
CA GLU A 377 0.96 7.77 -4.45
C GLU A 377 2.45 8.03 -4.65
N MET A 378 3.10 8.65 -3.66
CA MET A 378 4.53 8.95 -3.70
C MET A 378 5.18 8.67 -2.35
N THR A 379 6.10 7.72 -2.32
CA THR A 379 6.82 7.30 -1.11
C THR A 379 8.29 7.71 -1.13
N GLY A 380 8.96 7.73 0.02
CA GLY A 380 10.41 7.92 0.11
C GLY A 380 10.92 9.35 -0.14
N TYR A 381 10.05 10.37 -0.12
CA TYR A 381 10.42 11.79 -0.24
C TYR A 381 10.66 12.46 1.12
N ALA A 382 10.06 11.94 2.17
CA ALA A 382 10.19 12.45 3.54
C ALA A 382 11.08 11.54 4.43
N GLY A 383 11.98 10.81 3.83
CA GLY A 383 12.90 9.87 4.48
C GLY A 383 12.92 8.53 3.75
N PRO A 384 13.95 7.72 3.96
CA PRO A 384 14.05 6.41 3.34
C PRO A 384 12.93 5.49 3.84
N LEU A 385 12.51 4.58 2.97
CA LEU A 385 11.64 3.47 3.37
C LEU A 385 12.40 2.64 4.42
N GLN A 386 11.75 2.35 5.55
CA GLN A 386 12.41 1.59 6.61
C GLN A 386 12.50 0.11 6.20
N PRO A 387 13.70 -0.49 6.23
CA PRO A 387 13.90 -1.90 5.85
C PRO A 387 13.10 -2.90 6.72
N GLU A 388 12.66 -2.46 7.89
CA GLU A 388 11.95 -3.30 8.86
C GLU A 388 10.57 -3.77 8.38
N LEU A 389 9.91 -3.00 7.50
CA LEU A 389 8.67 -3.43 6.84
C LEU A 389 8.94 -4.26 5.58
N TYR A 390 10.15 -4.17 5.05
CA TYR A 390 10.62 -4.86 3.86
C TYR A 390 12.00 -5.48 4.14
N PRO A 391 12.11 -6.43 5.09
CA PRO A 391 13.39 -7.04 5.40
C PRO A 391 13.95 -7.72 4.14
N SER A 392 15.14 -7.31 3.74
CA SER A 392 15.97 -8.10 2.84
C SER A 392 16.55 -9.27 3.64
N ASP A 393 16.45 -10.48 3.11
CA ASP A 393 17.12 -11.67 3.64
C ASP A 393 18.65 -11.51 3.70
#